data_4a3bcd9e68df8fd21394f0a99199fed8
#
_entry.id   4a3bcd9e68df8fd21394f0a99199fed8
#
_cell.length_a   1.000
_cell.length_b   1.000
_cell.length_c   1.000
_cell.angle_alpha   90.00
_cell.angle_beta   90.00
_cell.angle_gamma   90.00
#
_symmetry.space_group_name_H-M   'P 1'
#
loop_
_entity.id
_entity.type
_entity.pdbx_description
1 polymer ?
#
loop_
_entity_poly.entity_id
_entity_poly.type
_entity_poly.pdbx_seq_one_letter_code
_entity_poly.pdbx_strand_id
1 'polypeptide(L)'
;MIRPAVHELLKKAFSVPTIHSEYGMTELLSQAYSKGEGFFSCPPWMRILVRDEDDPFVVKRAGSGTINVIDLANIYSCSFIATDDVGKIHTDGSFEVLGRIDGSDLRGCSLMAV
;
A
#
# COMPACT_ATOMS: atom_id res chain seq x y z
N MET A 1 8.77 10.01 -10.59
CA MET A 1 7.92 11.11 -10.04
C MET A 1 7.24 10.63 -8.76
N ILE A 2 7.34 11.40 -7.70
CA ILE A 2 6.72 11.03 -6.43
C ILE A 2 5.21 11.26 -6.47
N ARG A 3 4.47 10.48 -5.69
CA ARG A 3 3.00 10.50 -5.69
C ARG A 3 2.37 11.88 -5.47
N PRO A 4 2.81 12.71 -4.50
CA PRO A 4 2.23 14.03 -4.32
C PRO A 4 2.35 14.92 -5.55
N ALA A 5 3.47 14.85 -6.27
CA ALA A 5 3.67 15.62 -7.50
C ALA A 5 2.73 15.16 -8.62
N VAL A 6 2.51 13.84 -8.74
CA VAL A 6 1.56 13.26 -9.69
C VAL A 6 0.14 13.72 -9.37
N HIS A 7 -0.26 13.70 -8.10
CA HIS A 7 -1.58 14.16 -7.67
C HIS A 7 -1.83 15.62 -8.03
N GLU A 8 -0.85 16.49 -7.79
CA GLU A 8 -0.98 17.91 -8.13
C GLU A 8 -1.13 18.11 -9.64
N LEU A 9 -0.34 17.40 -10.42
CA LEU A 9 -0.44 17.46 -11.88
C LEU A 9 -1.82 17.01 -12.38
N LEU A 10 -2.33 15.89 -11.84
CA LEU A 10 -3.64 15.34 -12.24
C LEU A 10 -4.79 16.22 -11.77
N LYS A 11 -4.70 16.82 -10.59
CA LYS A 11 -5.71 17.78 -10.11
C LYS A 11 -5.85 18.93 -11.08
N LYS A 12 -4.75 19.48 -11.56
CA LYS A 12 -4.75 20.57 -12.55
C LYS A 12 -5.30 20.09 -13.89
N ALA A 13 -4.84 18.95 -14.38
CA ALA A 13 -5.20 18.43 -15.69
C ALA A 13 -6.70 18.11 -15.80
N PHE A 14 -7.30 17.56 -14.74
CA PHE A 14 -8.71 17.18 -14.71
C PHE A 14 -9.62 18.17 -13.99
N SER A 15 -9.06 19.23 -13.42
CA SER A 15 -9.81 20.25 -12.67
C SER A 15 -10.65 19.65 -11.55
N VAL A 16 -10.05 18.71 -10.80
CA VAL A 16 -10.69 18.03 -9.67
C VAL A 16 -9.99 18.37 -8.36
N PRO A 17 -10.72 18.37 -7.22
CA PRO A 17 -10.14 18.73 -5.94
C PRO A 17 -9.23 17.65 -5.34
N THR A 18 -9.49 16.38 -5.67
CA THR A 18 -8.74 15.25 -5.10
C THR A 18 -8.48 14.17 -6.14
N ILE A 19 -7.38 13.46 -5.97
CA ILE A 19 -7.04 12.27 -6.74
C ILE A 19 -6.94 11.11 -5.76
N HIS A 20 -7.69 10.06 -6.03
CA HIS A 20 -7.65 8.83 -5.25
C HIS A 20 -6.50 7.94 -5.74
N SER A 21 -5.99 7.10 -4.86
CA SER A 21 -4.95 6.13 -5.17
C SER A 21 -5.39 4.75 -4.70
N GLU A 22 -4.82 3.72 -5.31
CA GLU A 22 -5.01 2.36 -4.84
C GLU A 22 -3.65 1.71 -4.56
N TYR A 23 -3.63 0.83 -3.56
CA TYR A 23 -2.50 -0.03 -3.25
C TYR A 23 -2.90 -1.46 -3.56
N GLY A 24 -2.21 -2.07 -4.50
CA GLY A 24 -2.44 -3.44 -4.91
C GLY A 24 -1.28 -3.94 -5.73
N MET A 25 -1.35 -5.21 -6.08
CA MET A 25 -0.35 -5.88 -6.90
C MET A 25 -0.97 -7.08 -7.58
N THR A 26 -0.26 -7.65 -8.55
CA THR A 26 -0.75 -8.82 -9.30
C THR A 26 -1.08 -10.00 -8.39
N GLU A 27 -0.35 -10.15 -7.29
CA GLU A 27 -0.49 -11.23 -6.31
C GLU A 27 -1.71 -11.10 -5.40
N LEU A 28 -2.37 -9.93 -5.39
CA LEU A 28 -3.57 -9.67 -4.58
C LEU A 28 -4.82 -9.62 -5.45
N LEU A 29 -5.95 -10.08 -4.92
CA LEU A 29 -7.26 -9.85 -5.52
C LEU A 29 -7.92 -8.58 -5.01
N SER A 30 -7.57 -8.13 -3.83
CA SER A 30 -8.11 -6.92 -3.21
C SER A 30 -7.14 -5.75 -3.33
N GLN A 31 -7.67 -4.55 -3.20
CA GLN A 31 -6.87 -3.32 -3.15
C GLN A 31 -7.26 -2.50 -1.92
N ALA A 32 -6.30 -1.75 -1.40
CA ALA A 32 -6.57 -0.70 -0.44
C ALA A 32 -6.67 0.64 -1.19
N TYR A 33 -7.48 1.54 -0.68
CA TYR A 33 -7.77 2.80 -1.35
C TYR A 33 -7.43 4.00 -0.48
N SER A 34 -6.89 5.03 -1.11
CA SER A 34 -6.64 6.34 -0.52
C SER A 34 -7.52 7.39 -1.18
N LYS A 35 -8.14 8.24 -0.36
CA LYS A 35 -9.00 9.34 -0.84
C LYS A 35 -8.22 10.64 -1.11
N GLY A 36 -6.90 10.57 -1.23
CA GLY A 36 -6.12 11.71 -1.71
C GLY A 36 -4.91 12.12 -0.90
N GLU A 37 -4.78 11.68 0.34
CA GLU A 37 -3.69 12.13 1.24
C GLU A 37 -2.62 11.07 1.52
N GLY A 38 -2.65 9.96 0.78
CA GLY A 38 -1.67 8.88 0.96
C GLY A 38 -1.96 7.95 2.13
N PHE A 39 -3.09 8.10 2.80
CA PHE A 39 -3.55 7.19 3.83
C PHE A 39 -4.51 6.18 3.20
N PHE A 40 -4.13 4.92 3.24
CA PHE A 40 -4.89 3.84 2.63
C PHE A 40 -5.77 3.14 3.66
N SER A 41 -6.94 2.72 3.22
CA SER A 41 -7.86 1.89 4.00
C SER A 41 -8.14 0.60 3.26
N CYS A 42 -8.19 -0.50 4.02
CA CYS A 42 -8.46 -1.83 3.46
C CYS A 42 -9.95 -2.14 3.46
N PRO A 43 -10.44 -2.97 2.51
CA PRO A 43 -11.74 -3.59 2.64
C PRO A 43 -11.76 -4.57 3.83
N PRO A 44 -12.94 -4.99 4.33
CA PRO A 44 -13.04 -5.82 5.53
C PRO A 44 -12.31 -7.18 5.46
N TRP A 45 -12.13 -7.72 4.27
CA TRP A 45 -11.47 -9.00 4.04
C TRP A 45 -9.97 -8.89 3.77
N MET A 46 -9.41 -7.70 3.86
CA MET A 46 -7.98 -7.45 3.68
C MET A 46 -7.41 -6.79 4.92
N ARG A 47 -6.21 -7.18 5.32
CA ARG A 47 -5.52 -6.58 6.45
C ARG A 47 -4.04 -6.40 6.15
N ILE A 48 -3.51 -5.29 6.63
CA ILE A 48 -2.10 -4.97 6.55
C ILE A 48 -1.49 -5.16 7.95
N LEU A 49 -0.33 -5.80 7.97
CA LEU A 49 0.53 -5.90 9.15
C LEU A 49 1.91 -5.42 8.75
N VAL A 50 2.73 -5.07 9.71
CA VAL A 50 4.14 -4.75 9.44
C VAL A 50 5.03 -5.71 10.22
N ARG A 51 6.10 -6.17 9.57
CA ARG A 51 7.11 -6.99 10.21
C ARG A 51 8.36 -6.15 10.48
N ASP A 52 9.10 -6.55 11.51
CA ASP A 52 10.37 -5.92 11.84
C ASP A 52 11.39 -6.20 10.73
N GLU A 53 12.24 -5.22 10.42
CA GLU A 53 13.26 -5.37 9.38
C GLU A 53 14.38 -6.33 9.78
N ASP A 54 14.70 -6.39 11.07
CA ASP A 54 15.77 -7.24 11.59
C ASP A 54 15.28 -8.66 11.94
N ASP A 55 14.00 -8.78 12.33
CA ASP A 55 13.38 -10.05 12.67
C ASP A 55 12.01 -10.20 12.01
N PRO A 56 11.93 -10.92 10.87
CA PRO A 56 10.68 -11.06 10.12
C PRO A 56 9.59 -11.84 10.86
N PHE A 57 9.91 -12.52 11.95
CA PHE A 57 8.90 -13.19 12.77
C PHE A 57 8.22 -12.26 13.77
N VAL A 58 8.77 -11.07 13.98
CA VAL A 58 8.14 -10.04 14.80
C VAL A 58 7.17 -9.25 13.92
N VAL A 59 5.87 -9.45 14.12
CA VAL A 59 4.79 -8.85 13.33
C VAL A 59 3.94 -7.96 14.23
N LYS A 60 3.64 -6.76 13.76
CA LYS A 60 2.90 -5.73 14.50
C LYS A 60 1.66 -5.30 13.74
N ARG A 61 0.65 -4.86 14.50
CA ARG A 61 -0.60 -4.31 13.95
C ARG A 61 -0.54 -2.79 13.76
N ALA A 62 0.46 -2.14 14.28
CA ALA A 62 0.66 -0.70 14.20
C ALA A 62 2.15 -0.39 14.20
N GLY A 63 2.50 0.81 13.74
CA GLY A 63 3.88 1.27 13.64
C GLY A 63 4.47 1.06 12.25
N SER A 64 5.78 1.17 12.15
CA SER A 64 6.50 1.10 10.89
C SER A 64 7.18 -0.25 10.71
N GLY A 65 7.34 -0.67 9.47
CA GLY A 65 8.02 -1.90 9.11
C GLY A 65 7.76 -2.29 7.67
N THR A 66 8.14 -3.48 7.31
CA THR A 66 7.87 -4.02 5.98
C THR A 66 6.47 -4.64 5.95
N ILE A 67 5.72 -4.36 4.90
CA ILE A 67 4.30 -4.71 4.83
C ILE A 67 4.09 -6.20 4.58
N ASN A 68 3.25 -6.82 5.42
CA ASN A 68 2.64 -8.12 5.18
C ASN A 68 1.16 -7.91 4.87
N VAL A 69 0.65 -8.59 3.86
CA VAL A 69 -0.75 -8.49 3.44
C VAL A 69 -1.48 -9.79 3.72
N ILE A 70 -2.66 -9.69 4.34
CA ILE A 70 -3.63 -10.77 4.42
C ILE A 70 -4.79 -10.40 3.52
N ASP A 71 -5.03 -11.19 2.48
CA ASP A 71 -6.13 -10.98 1.53
C ASP A 71 -7.00 -12.25 1.49
N LEU A 72 -8.10 -12.23 2.21
CA LEU A 72 -9.00 -13.38 2.31
C LEU A 72 -9.81 -13.63 1.04
N ALA A 73 -9.87 -12.67 0.12
CA ALA A 73 -10.46 -12.90 -1.19
C ALA A 73 -9.59 -13.82 -2.06
N ASN A 74 -8.31 -13.97 -1.72
CA ASN A 74 -7.33 -14.73 -2.50
C ASN A 74 -7.07 -16.15 -1.96
N ILE A 75 -8.09 -16.80 -1.41
CA ILE A 75 -7.96 -18.11 -0.75
C ILE A 75 -7.57 -19.24 -1.70
N TYR A 76 -7.90 -19.12 -2.98
CA TYR A 76 -7.58 -20.14 -3.98
C TYR A 76 -6.17 -20.01 -4.56
N SER A 77 -5.45 -18.97 -4.21
CA SER A 77 -4.07 -18.78 -4.59
C SER A 77 -3.20 -18.64 -3.34
N CYS A 78 -3.03 -17.41 -2.82
CA CYS A 78 -2.27 -17.19 -1.59
C CYS A 78 -2.86 -16.01 -0.83
N SER A 79 -3.38 -16.28 0.37
CA SER A 79 -3.97 -15.25 1.23
C SER A 79 -2.93 -14.42 1.99
N PHE A 80 -1.70 -14.91 2.11
CA PHE A 80 -0.67 -14.31 2.96
C PHE A 80 0.55 -13.97 2.11
N ILE A 81 0.86 -12.67 2.01
CA ILE A 81 1.94 -12.19 1.17
C ILE A 81 2.86 -11.27 1.99
N ALA A 82 4.14 -11.60 1.99
CA ALA A 82 5.19 -10.75 2.53
C ALA A 82 5.77 -9.91 1.38
N THR A 83 5.65 -8.59 1.48
CA THR A 83 6.14 -7.68 0.45
C THR A 83 7.49 -7.10 0.84
N ASP A 84 8.12 -6.40 -0.10
CA ASP A 84 9.30 -5.57 0.14
C ASP A 84 8.94 -4.09 0.26
N ASP A 85 7.65 -3.79 0.40
CA ASP A 85 7.18 -2.42 0.61
C ASP A 85 7.30 -2.03 2.08
N VAL A 86 7.81 -0.84 2.34
CA VAL A 86 7.91 -0.28 3.68
C VAL A 86 6.69 0.60 3.93
N GLY A 87 6.07 0.43 5.08
CA GLY A 87 4.89 1.19 5.42
C GLY A 87 4.78 1.51 6.90
N LYS A 88 3.76 2.28 7.21
CA LYS A 88 3.41 2.66 8.58
C LYS A 88 1.92 2.51 8.78
N ILE A 89 1.53 1.77 9.81
CA ILE A 89 0.13 1.58 10.19
C ILE A 89 -0.19 2.51 11.36
N HIS A 90 -1.27 3.28 11.22
CA HIS A 90 -1.76 4.18 12.24
C HIS A 90 -2.73 3.48 13.20
N THR A 91 -3.01 4.11 14.32
CA THR A 91 -3.88 3.54 15.36
C THR A 91 -5.32 3.30 14.90
N ASP A 92 -5.78 4.03 13.88
CA ASP A 92 -7.11 3.86 13.29
C ASP A 92 -7.19 2.73 12.24
N GLY A 93 -6.06 2.07 11.97
CA GLY A 93 -5.96 0.99 11.00
C GLY A 93 -5.61 1.44 9.59
N SER A 94 -5.60 2.74 9.30
CA SER A 94 -5.10 3.25 8.03
C SER A 94 -3.59 3.11 7.94
N PHE A 95 -3.05 3.07 6.73
CA PHE A 95 -1.61 2.90 6.54
C PHE A 95 -1.08 3.79 5.41
N GLU A 96 0.21 4.07 5.49
CA GLU A 96 0.96 4.74 4.44
C GLU A 96 1.96 3.78 3.85
N VAL A 97 2.26 3.95 2.57
CA VAL A 97 3.33 3.22 1.89
C VAL A 97 4.45 4.19 1.62
N LEU A 98 5.61 3.93 2.21
CA LEU A 98 6.73 4.87 2.24
C LEU A 98 7.76 4.62 1.14
N GLY A 99 7.77 3.42 0.56
CA GLY A 99 8.72 3.04 -0.47
C GLY A 99 8.99 1.54 -0.44
N ARG A 100 10.11 1.14 -1.03
CA ARG A 100 10.57 -0.24 -1.00
C ARG A 100 11.82 -0.36 -0.14
N ILE A 101 12.06 -1.57 0.36
CA ILE A 101 13.20 -1.86 1.24
C ILE A 101 14.55 -1.58 0.56
N ASP A 102 14.60 -1.73 -0.77
CA ASP A 102 15.80 -1.44 -1.58
C ASP A 102 15.93 0.02 -1.99
N GLY A 103 15.01 0.89 -1.52
CA GLY A 103 15.00 2.31 -1.86
C GLY A 103 14.45 2.65 -3.24
N SER A 104 13.99 1.66 -4.01
CA SER A 104 13.36 1.92 -5.30
C SER A 104 11.92 2.43 -5.13
N ASP A 105 11.36 3.02 -6.21
CA ASP A 105 9.97 3.44 -6.21
C ASP A 105 9.02 2.24 -6.18
N LEU A 106 7.85 2.46 -5.59
CA LEU A 106 6.79 1.47 -5.58
C LEU A 106 6.38 1.08 -7.00
N ARG A 107 6.13 -0.20 -7.19
CA ARG A 107 5.63 -0.76 -8.43
C ARG A 107 4.24 -1.33 -8.22
N GLY A 108 3.39 -1.13 -9.20
CA GLY A 108 2.09 -1.78 -9.30
C GLY A 108 1.85 -2.18 -10.74
N CYS A 109 0.84 -2.97 -11.00
CA CYS A 109 0.53 -3.42 -12.37
C CYS A 109 0.21 -2.25 -13.29
N SER A 110 -0.29 -1.14 -12.75
CA SER A 110 -0.60 0.06 -13.50
C SER A 110 0.59 0.99 -13.74
N LEU A 111 1.74 0.71 -13.15
CA LEU A 111 2.92 1.59 -13.21
C LEU A 111 3.91 1.19 -14.29
N MET A 112 3.54 0.27 -15.15
CA MET A 112 4.44 -0.21 -16.20
C MET A 112 4.81 0.86 -17.23
N ALA A 113 4.05 1.94 -17.26
CA ALA A 113 4.29 3.05 -18.17
C ALA A 113 5.24 4.14 -17.62
N VAL A 114 5.67 3.99 -16.40
CA VAL A 114 6.50 5.00 -15.74
C VAL A 114 7.97 4.73 -15.92
#